data_236c0468b8d38f48282a1233dd90cfe6
#
_entry.id   236c0468b8d38f48282a1233dd90cfe6
#
_cell.length_a   1.000
_cell.length_b   1.000
_cell.length_c   1.000
_cell.angle_alpha   90.00
_cell.angle_beta   90.00
_cell.angle_gamma   90.00
#
_symmetry.space_group_name_H-M   'P 1'
#
loop_
_entity.id
_entity.type
_entity.pdbx_description
1 polymer ?
#
loop_
_entity_poly.entity_id
_entity_poly.type
_entity_poly.pdbx_seq_one_letter_code
_entity_poly.pdbx_strand_id
1 'polypeptide(L)'
;MKIAITAEDKRLESQMDSRFGRAKGFIIYDTDTKNFEYKDNSQNLNSSQGAGIQSAKNIIDSGADILITGNVGPKAFAALTAAGIKIFLS
;
A
#
# COMPACT_ATOMS: atom_id res chain seq x y z
N MET A 1 0.13 -9.09 -13.08
CA MET A 1 -0.52 -7.99 -12.32
C MET A 1 -0.02 -8.00 -10.89
N LYS A 2 0.33 -6.84 -10.38
CA LYS A 2 0.78 -6.70 -9.00
C LYS A 2 -0.28 -6.04 -8.16
N ILE A 3 -0.56 -6.63 -7.00
CA ILE A 3 -1.57 -6.15 -6.07
C ILE A 3 -0.88 -5.79 -4.76
N ALA A 4 -1.04 -4.54 -4.33
CA ALA A 4 -0.52 -4.07 -3.05
C ALA A 4 -1.62 -4.15 -2.00
N ILE A 5 -1.29 -4.67 -0.83
CA ILE A 5 -2.23 -4.81 0.28
C ILE A 5 -1.56 -4.25 1.53
N THR A 6 -2.24 -3.33 2.22
CA THR A 6 -1.71 -2.84 3.50
C THR A 6 -1.75 -3.98 4.51
N ALA A 7 -0.68 -4.15 5.26
CA ALA A 7 -0.51 -5.31 6.12
C ALA A 7 0.08 -4.94 7.48
N GLU A 8 -0.27 -5.74 8.49
CA GLU A 8 0.25 -5.55 9.84
C GLU A 8 1.61 -6.24 10.02
N ASP A 9 1.90 -7.27 9.23
CA ASP A 9 3.20 -7.94 9.28
C ASP A 9 3.55 -8.57 7.92
N LYS A 10 4.66 -9.29 7.87
CA LYS A 10 5.26 -9.79 6.63
C LYS A 10 4.54 -10.97 6.00
N ARG A 11 3.60 -11.59 6.70
CA ARG A 11 2.98 -12.82 6.21
C ARG A 11 1.83 -12.50 5.28
N LEU A 12 1.71 -13.27 4.21
CA LEU A 12 0.65 -13.08 3.23
C LEU A 12 -0.75 -13.19 3.88
N GLU A 13 -0.90 -14.07 4.84
CA GLU A 13 -2.15 -14.26 5.55
C GLU A 13 -2.35 -13.32 6.73
N SER A 14 -1.49 -12.29 6.87
CA SER A 14 -1.64 -11.33 7.95
C SER A 14 -2.92 -10.51 7.77
N GLN A 15 -3.40 -9.95 8.87
CA GLN A 15 -4.57 -9.10 8.83
C GLN A 15 -4.25 -7.81 8.07
N MET A 16 -5.18 -7.36 7.23
CA MET A 16 -5.02 -6.11 6.49
C MET A 16 -5.08 -4.94 7.46
N ASP A 17 -4.12 -4.02 7.32
CA ASP A 17 -4.16 -2.78 8.09
C ASP A 17 -5.15 -1.82 7.41
N SER A 18 -6.08 -1.28 8.19
CA SER A 18 -7.11 -0.40 7.66
C SER A 18 -6.62 1.03 7.39
N ARG A 19 -5.37 1.35 7.78
CA ARG A 19 -4.84 2.71 7.66
C ARG A 19 -3.70 2.74 6.65
N PHE A 20 -3.98 3.27 5.47
CA PHE A 20 -2.98 3.25 4.39
C PHE A 20 -1.67 3.93 4.79
N GLY A 21 -1.72 5.20 5.20
CA GLY A 21 -0.52 5.98 5.48
C GLY A 21 0.18 5.58 6.78
N ARG A 22 -0.49 4.82 7.63
CA ARG A 22 0.04 4.39 8.94
C ARG A 22 0.23 2.89 9.02
N ALA A 23 0.11 2.18 7.91
CA ALA A 23 0.35 0.75 7.88
C ALA A 23 1.83 0.45 8.14
N LYS A 24 2.12 -0.67 8.79
CA LYS A 24 3.50 -1.09 9.03
C LYS A 24 4.21 -1.43 7.73
N GLY A 25 3.48 -1.94 6.76
CA GLY A 25 4.04 -2.27 5.47
C GLY A 25 2.99 -2.66 4.47
N PHE A 26 3.46 -3.06 3.32
CA PHE A 26 2.62 -3.50 2.21
C PHE A 26 3.09 -4.86 1.73
N ILE A 27 2.14 -5.74 1.43
CA ILE A 27 2.44 -6.96 0.70
C ILE A 27 2.16 -6.69 -0.76
N ILE A 28 3.15 -6.94 -1.61
CA ILE A 28 3.02 -6.81 -3.05
C ILE A 28 2.95 -8.22 -3.64
N TYR A 29 1.77 -8.59 -4.10
CA TYR A 29 1.51 -9.92 -4.65
C TYR A 29 1.48 -9.86 -6.16
N ASP A 30 2.26 -10.74 -6.82
CA ASP A 30 2.28 -10.84 -8.28
C ASP A 30 1.43 -12.04 -8.69
N THR A 31 0.34 -11.78 -9.40
CA THR A 31 -0.58 -12.83 -9.81
C THR A 31 -0.01 -13.74 -10.88
N ASP A 32 0.99 -13.28 -11.65
CA ASP A 32 1.59 -14.07 -12.71
C ASP A 32 2.56 -15.12 -12.17
N THR A 33 3.42 -14.71 -11.24
CA THR A 33 4.42 -15.61 -10.63
C THR A 33 3.92 -16.26 -9.36
N LYS A 34 2.83 -15.71 -8.76
CA LYS A 34 2.28 -16.12 -7.48
C LYS A 34 3.25 -15.92 -6.32
N ASN A 35 4.23 -15.06 -6.51
CA ASN A 35 5.17 -14.66 -5.46
C ASN A 35 4.69 -13.39 -4.79
N PHE A 36 5.14 -13.17 -3.56
CA PHE A 36 4.88 -11.90 -2.89
C PHE A 36 6.14 -11.42 -2.21
N GLU A 37 6.18 -10.10 -1.96
CA GLU A 37 7.23 -9.49 -1.16
C GLU A 37 6.62 -8.49 -0.20
N TYR A 38 7.33 -8.23 0.88
CA TYR A 38 6.93 -7.25 1.88
C TYR A 38 7.74 -5.98 1.69
N LYS A 39 7.03 -4.84 1.64
CA LYS A 39 7.65 -3.51 1.59
C LYS A 39 7.41 -2.82 2.93
N ASP A 40 8.48 -2.53 3.65
CA ASP A 40 8.39 -1.88 4.95
C ASP A 40 7.94 -0.42 4.78
N ASN A 41 6.96 -0.01 5.57
CA ASN A 41 6.44 1.36 5.60
C ASN A 41 6.63 2.01 6.98
N SER A 42 7.36 1.35 7.87
CA SER A 42 7.47 1.80 9.25
C SER A 42 8.11 3.18 9.38
N GLN A 43 8.96 3.57 8.43
CA GLN A 43 9.58 4.88 8.43
C GLN A 43 8.55 6.02 8.33
N ASN A 44 7.35 5.75 7.87
CA ASN A 44 6.29 6.75 7.75
C ASN A 44 5.35 6.80 8.95
N LEU A 45 5.45 5.85 9.87
CA LEU A 45 4.53 5.76 11.01
C LEU A 45 4.62 6.97 11.92
N ASN A 46 5.82 7.55 12.04
CA ASN A 46 6.08 8.68 12.93
C ASN A 46 6.11 10.02 12.19
N SER A 47 5.77 10.05 10.91
CA SER A 47 5.74 11.29 10.15
C SER A 47 4.61 12.16 10.66
N SER A 48 4.90 13.42 10.95
CA SER A 48 3.87 14.38 11.37
C SER A 48 3.01 14.81 10.19
N GLN A 49 3.58 14.83 9.00
CA GLN A 49 2.89 15.22 7.77
C GLN A 49 3.38 14.35 6.62
N GLY A 50 2.54 14.17 5.63
CA GLY A 50 2.92 13.54 4.38
C GLY A 50 3.04 12.02 4.43
N ALA A 51 2.62 11.36 5.52
CA ALA A 51 2.70 9.91 5.62
C ALA A 51 1.95 9.23 4.47
N GLY A 52 0.75 9.72 4.15
CA GLY A 52 -0.05 9.16 3.06
C GLY A 52 0.62 9.34 1.71
N ILE A 53 1.21 10.51 1.47
CA ILE A 53 1.88 10.80 0.21
C ILE A 53 3.13 9.94 0.06
N GLN A 54 3.92 9.79 1.11
CA GLN A 54 5.12 8.95 1.07
C GLN A 54 4.74 7.48 0.84
N SER A 55 3.68 7.02 1.50
CA SER A 55 3.19 5.66 1.31
C SER A 55 2.71 5.44 -0.13
N ALA A 56 2.01 6.44 -0.70
CA ALA A 56 1.56 6.37 -2.09
C ALA A 56 2.75 6.26 -3.04
N LYS A 57 3.82 7.02 -2.80
CA LYS A 57 5.03 6.94 -3.62
C LYS A 57 5.64 5.54 -3.56
N ASN A 58 5.68 4.93 -2.38
CA ASN A 58 6.20 3.58 -2.22
C ASN A 58 5.39 2.58 -3.06
N ILE A 59 4.07 2.71 -3.08
CA ILE A 59 3.20 1.86 -3.87
C ILE A 59 3.43 2.06 -5.37
N ILE A 60 3.53 3.33 -5.80
CA ILE A 60 3.79 3.65 -7.21
C ILE A 60 5.13 3.05 -7.64
N ASP A 61 6.16 3.22 -6.83
CA ASP A 61 7.50 2.73 -7.14
C ASP A 61 7.56 1.20 -7.17
N SER A 62 6.66 0.53 -6.47
CA SER A 62 6.61 -0.94 -6.45
C SER A 62 6.08 -1.54 -7.75
N GLY A 63 5.45 -0.72 -8.59
CA GLY A 63 4.84 -1.20 -9.84
C GLY A 63 3.46 -1.83 -9.63
N ALA A 64 2.81 -1.57 -8.50
CA ALA A 64 1.48 -2.12 -8.25
C ALA A 64 0.45 -1.58 -9.22
N ASP A 65 -0.47 -2.44 -9.63
CA ASP A 65 -1.61 -2.07 -10.48
C ASP A 65 -2.86 -1.81 -9.66
N ILE A 66 -2.97 -2.46 -8.51
CA ILE A 66 -4.14 -2.41 -7.64
C ILE A 66 -3.66 -2.24 -6.20
N LEU A 67 -4.38 -1.44 -5.43
CA LEU A 67 -4.17 -1.30 -3.99
C LEU A 67 -5.44 -1.70 -3.25
N ILE A 68 -5.30 -2.58 -2.27
CA ILE A 68 -6.40 -2.96 -1.38
C ILE A 68 -6.06 -2.45 0.02
N THR A 69 -6.94 -1.63 0.58
CA THR A 69 -6.74 -1.05 1.91
C THR A 69 -8.08 -0.69 2.53
N GLY A 70 -8.08 -0.30 3.80
CA GLY A 70 -9.31 0.08 4.47
C GLY A 70 -9.66 1.55 4.31
N ASN A 71 -8.67 2.43 4.23
CA ASN A 71 -8.92 3.86 4.23
C ASN A 71 -7.73 4.61 3.63
N VAL A 72 -8.01 5.55 2.74
CA VAL A 72 -6.98 6.36 2.08
C VAL A 72 -7.38 7.82 2.16
N GLY A 73 -6.45 8.68 2.58
CA GLY A 73 -6.70 10.11 2.61
C GLY A 73 -6.77 10.71 1.21
N PRO A 74 -7.33 11.92 1.06
CA PRO A 74 -7.60 12.50 -0.26
C PRO A 74 -6.33 12.78 -1.08
N LYS A 75 -5.24 13.19 -0.45
CA LYS A 75 -4.00 13.47 -1.19
C LYS A 75 -3.36 12.18 -1.72
N ALA A 76 -3.32 11.14 -0.90
CA ALA A 76 -2.80 9.85 -1.33
C ALA A 76 -3.69 9.25 -2.41
N PHE A 77 -5.00 9.35 -2.26
CA PHE A 77 -5.94 8.86 -3.26
C PHE A 77 -5.70 9.52 -4.61
N ALA A 78 -5.53 10.85 -4.62
CA ALA A 78 -5.29 11.58 -5.86
C ALA A 78 -3.97 11.15 -6.51
N ALA A 79 -2.90 10.99 -5.73
CA ALA A 79 -1.61 10.56 -6.25
C ALA A 79 -1.68 9.16 -6.86
N LEU A 80 -2.33 8.24 -6.18
CA LEU A 80 -2.45 6.84 -6.63
C LEU A 80 -3.28 6.75 -7.90
N THR A 81 -4.41 7.45 -7.97
CA THR A 81 -5.26 7.41 -9.15
C THR A 81 -4.59 8.08 -10.34
N ALA A 82 -3.83 9.15 -10.11
CA ALA A 82 -3.07 9.81 -11.18
C ALA A 82 -2.01 8.88 -11.76
N ALA A 83 -1.50 7.95 -10.97
CA ALA A 83 -0.53 6.95 -11.43
C ALA A 83 -1.18 5.73 -12.08
N GLY A 84 -2.51 5.71 -12.18
CA GLY A 84 -3.22 4.61 -12.81
C GLY A 84 -3.49 3.42 -11.90
N ILE A 85 -3.32 3.57 -10.61
CA ILE A 85 -3.55 2.49 -9.64
C ILE A 85 -5.03 2.47 -9.27
N LYS A 86 -5.65 1.29 -9.34
CA LYS A 86 -7.03 1.11 -8.89
C LYS A 86 -7.04 0.83 -7.40
N ILE A 87 -7.94 1.49 -6.68
CA ILE A 87 -8.03 1.38 -5.22
C ILE A 87 -9.34 0.69 -4.86
N PHE A 88 -9.22 -0.37 -4.08
CA PHE A 88 -10.35 -1.08 -3.51
C PHE A 88 -10.33 -0.93 -2.01
N LEU A 89 -11.40 -0.39 -1.45
CA LEU A 89 -11.56 -0.23 0.00
C LEU A 89 -12.32 -1.42 0.57
N SER A 90 -11.84 -1.89 1.68
CA SER A 90 -12.45 -3.06 2.31
C SER A 90 -12.72 -2.83 3.79
#